data_c45e1ab85d80376a173ca572bee5085c
#
_entry.id   c45e1ab85d80376a173ca572bee5085c
#
_cell.length_a   1.000
_cell.length_b   1.000
_cell.length_c   1.000
_cell.angle_alpha   90.00
_cell.angle_beta   90.00
_cell.angle_gamma   90.00
#
_symmetry.space_group_name_H-M   'P 1'
#
loop_
_entity.id
_entity.type
_entity.pdbx_description
1 polymer ?
#
loop_
_entity_poly.entity_id
_entity_poly.type
_entity_poly.pdbx_seq_one_letter_code
_entity_poly.pdbx_strand_id
1 'polypeptide(L)' 'MHIGQHIKEVMQQQGATATQLAKDICCARTHIHRIFLKDNIDIALLERISTALNHDFFRDLSDEFRAKV' A
#
# COMPACT_ATOMS: atom_id res chain seq x y z
N MET A 1 -7.50 -9.94 2.53
CA MET A 1 -7.39 -8.46 2.38
C MET A 1 -7.11 -8.11 0.92
N HIS A 2 -7.80 -7.11 0.40
CA HIS A 2 -7.46 -6.52 -0.89
C HIS A 2 -6.39 -5.48 -0.67
N ILE A 3 -5.13 -5.81 -0.90
CA ILE A 3 -4.00 -4.95 -0.50
C ILE A 3 -4.03 -3.58 -1.19
N GLY A 4 -4.39 -3.53 -2.45
CA GLY A 4 -4.47 -2.26 -3.18
C GLY A 4 -5.49 -1.31 -2.58
N GLN A 5 -6.66 -1.82 -2.22
CA GLN A 5 -7.70 -1.02 -1.58
C GLN A 5 -7.27 -0.56 -0.19
N HIS A 6 -6.61 -1.42 0.56
CA HIS A 6 -6.10 -1.08 1.89
C HIS A 6 -5.05 0.03 1.81
N ILE A 7 -4.12 -0.05 0.84
CA ILE A 7 -3.14 1.01 0.61
C ILE A 7 -3.84 2.34 0.32
N LYS A 8 -4.84 2.32 -0.55
CA LYS A 8 -5.61 3.52 -0.89
C LYS A 8 -6.28 4.13 0.34
N GLU A 9 -6.88 3.30 1.19
CA GLU A 9 -7.52 3.75 2.43
C GLU A 9 -6.54 4.41 3.39
N VAL A 10 -5.36 3.80 3.59
CA VAL A 10 -4.31 4.38 4.44
C VAL A 10 -3.84 5.72 3.89
N MET A 11 -3.64 5.81 2.57
CA MET A 11 -3.25 7.06 1.93
C MET A 11 -4.30 8.16 2.15
N GLN A 12 -5.59 7.82 2.03
CA GLN A 12 -6.67 8.77 2.29
C GLN A 12 -6.65 9.25 3.75
N GLN A 13 -6.42 8.36 4.68
CA GLN A 13 -6.32 8.71 6.10
C GLN A 13 -5.15 9.65 6.39
N GLN A 14 -4.04 9.48 5.66
CA GLN A 14 -2.85 10.31 5.82
C GLN A 14 -2.89 11.60 5.02
N GLY A 15 -3.86 11.75 4.11
CA GLY A 15 -3.86 12.86 3.15
C GLY A 15 -2.76 12.73 2.11
N ALA A 16 -2.24 11.52 1.88
CA ALA A 16 -1.21 11.27 0.88
C ALA A 16 -1.80 11.20 -0.53
N THR A 17 -1.02 11.60 -1.53
CA THR A 17 -1.45 11.60 -2.93
C THR A 17 -0.72 10.54 -3.74
N ALA A 18 -1.36 10.05 -4.80
CA ALA A 18 -0.74 9.10 -5.73
C ALA A 18 0.50 9.70 -6.39
N THR A 19 0.48 10.99 -6.68
CA THR A 19 1.62 11.69 -7.26
C THR A 19 2.83 11.66 -6.34
N GLN A 20 2.65 11.93 -5.06
CA GLN A 20 3.75 11.90 -4.09
C GLN A 20 4.27 10.49 -3.89
N LEU A 21 3.39 9.51 -3.76
CA LEU A 21 3.81 8.11 -3.61
C LEU A 21 4.60 7.64 -4.85
N ALA A 22 4.16 8.01 -6.05
CA ALA A 22 4.86 7.67 -7.28
C ALA A 22 6.29 8.21 -7.28
N LYS A 23 6.48 9.45 -6.82
CA LYS A 23 7.82 10.02 -6.67
C LYS A 23 8.67 9.27 -5.66
N ASP A 24 8.07 8.93 -4.52
CA ASP A 24 8.79 8.28 -3.42
C ASP A 24 9.29 6.89 -3.79
N ILE A 25 8.54 6.15 -4.60
CA ILE A 25 8.93 4.81 -5.04
C ILE A 25 9.42 4.77 -6.49
N CYS A 26 9.65 5.93 -7.10
CA CYS A 26 10.26 6.07 -8.43
C CYS A 26 9.47 5.33 -9.52
N CYS A 27 8.15 5.58 -9.59
CA CYS A 27 7.32 5.01 -10.64
C CYS A 27 6.35 6.05 -11.19
N ALA A 28 5.59 5.70 -12.24
CA ALA A 28 4.58 6.57 -12.80
C ALA A 28 3.31 6.59 -11.94
N ARG A 29 2.62 7.74 -11.91
CA ARG A 29 1.36 7.87 -11.20
C ARG A 29 0.32 6.84 -11.64
N THR A 30 0.28 6.53 -12.94
CA THR A 30 -0.62 5.51 -13.47
C THR A 30 -0.36 4.13 -12.88
N HIS A 31 0.90 3.83 -12.54
CA HIS A 31 1.25 2.59 -11.88
C HIS A 31 0.64 2.50 -10.48
N ILE A 32 0.62 3.63 -9.75
CA ILE A 32 -0.02 3.68 -8.43
C ILE A 32 -1.52 3.36 -8.54
N HIS A 33 -2.21 3.94 -9.52
CA HIS A 33 -3.63 3.64 -9.73
C HIS A 33 -3.88 2.16 -10.07
N ARG A 34 -2.95 1.52 -10.78
CA ARG A 34 -3.02 0.07 -11.04
C ARG A 34 -2.84 -0.74 -9.77
N ILE A 35 -1.95 -0.31 -8.88
CA ILE A 35 -1.74 -0.97 -7.58
C ILE A 35 -3.04 -0.99 -6.77
N PHE A 36 -3.81 0.10 -6.80
CA PHE A 36 -5.08 0.17 -6.07
C PHE A 36 -6.09 -0.90 -6.50
N LEU A 37 -5.97 -1.42 -7.73
CA LEU A 37 -6.87 -2.43 -8.27
C LEU A 37 -6.43 -3.87 -7.94
N LYS A 38 -5.23 -4.04 -7.41
CA LYS A 38 -4.67 -5.37 -7.15
C LYS A 38 -5.07 -5.88 -5.77
N ASP A 39 -5.49 -7.12 -5.70
CA ASP A 39 -5.80 -7.77 -4.43
C ASP A 39 -4.55 -8.30 -3.70
N ASN A 40 -3.42 -8.41 -4.42
CA ASN A 40 -2.12 -8.67 -3.81
C ASN A 40 -1.00 -8.04 -4.64
N ILE A 41 0.15 -7.80 -4.01
CA ILE A 41 1.35 -7.28 -4.66
C ILE A 41 2.56 -8.02 -4.09
N ASP A 42 3.72 -7.91 -4.76
CA ASP A 42 4.92 -8.56 -4.24
C ASP A 42 5.43 -7.87 -2.97
N ILE A 43 6.16 -8.64 -2.18
CA ILE A 43 6.63 -8.20 -0.86
C ILE A 43 7.60 -7.02 -0.98
N ALA A 44 8.47 -7.01 -1.99
CA ALA A 44 9.42 -5.93 -2.17
C ALA A 44 8.72 -4.60 -2.46
N LEU A 45 7.67 -4.64 -3.28
CA LEU A 45 6.87 -3.45 -3.56
C LEU A 45 6.12 -2.98 -2.32
N LEU A 46 5.53 -3.89 -1.57
CA LEU A 46 4.83 -3.56 -0.33
C LEU A 46 5.78 -2.93 0.69
N GLU A 47 7.01 -3.43 0.80
CA GLU A 47 8.02 -2.85 1.67
C GLU A 47 8.35 -1.40 1.28
N ARG A 48 8.51 -1.14 -0.01
CA ARG A 48 8.78 0.22 -0.50
C ARG A 48 7.63 1.17 -0.20
N ILE A 49 6.39 0.72 -0.40
CA ILE A 49 5.19 1.51 -0.11
C ILE A 49 5.08 1.75 1.40
N SER A 50 5.33 0.73 2.22
CA SER A 50 5.30 0.86 3.68
C SER A 50 6.30 1.90 4.16
N THR A 51 7.50 1.89 3.61
CA THR A 51 8.54 2.89 3.93
C THR A 51 8.10 4.28 3.50
N ALA A 52 7.60 4.42 2.29
CA ALA A 52 7.18 5.71 1.73
C ALA A 52 6.03 6.34 2.54
N LEU A 53 5.08 5.54 2.97
CA LEU A 53 3.91 6.00 3.72
C LEU A 53 4.14 5.98 5.24
N ASN A 54 5.30 5.51 5.69
CA ASN A 54 5.60 5.34 7.11
C ASN A 54 4.49 4.56 7.82
N HIS A 55 4.04 3.46 7.21
CA HIS A 55 2.97 2.62 7.71
C HIS A 55 3.34 1.15 7.54
N ASP A 56 3.22 0.37 8.59
CA ASP A 56 3.57 -1.05 8.56
C ASP A 56 2.41 -1.90 8.04
N PHE A 57 2.35 -2.09 6.72
CA PHE A 57 1.34 -2.93 6.08
C PHE A 57 1.51 -4.41 6.43
N PHE A 58 2.72 -4.84 6.74
CA PHE A 58 2.98 -6.23 7.16
C PHE A 58 2.30 -6.53 8.49
N ARG A 59 2.28 -5.56 9.39
CA ARG A 59 1.54 -5.68 10.65
C ARG A 59 0.04 -5.79 10.40
N ASP A 60 -0.50 -5.01 9.48
CA ASP A 60 -1.91 -5.08 9.13
C ASP A 60 -2.27 -6.48 8.60
N LEU A 61 -1.42 -7.05 7.75
CA LEU A 61 -1.59 -8.42 7.24
C LEU A 61 -1.50 -9.45 8.37
N SER A 62 -0.54 -9.28 9.27
CA SER A 62 -0.39 -10.15 10.42
C SER A 62 -1.61 -10.10 11.34
N ASP A 63 -2.12 -8.91 11.61
CA ASP A 63 -3.31 -8.71 12.45
C ASP A 63 -4.54 -9.38 11.84
N GLU A 64 -4.72 -9.23 10.52
CA GLU A 64 -5.81 -9.89 9.81
C GLU A 64 -5.69 -11.42 9.88
N PHE A 65 -4.49 -11.93 9.67
CA PHE A 65 -4.25 -13.38 9.76
C PHE A 65 -4.56 -13.91 11.15
N ARG A 66 -4.14 -13.21 12.21
CA ARG A 66 -4.42 -13.60 13.58
C ARG A 66 -5.91 -13.61 13.89
N ALA A 67 -6.67 -12.72 13.31
CA ALA A 67 -8.12 -12.66 13.50
C ALA A 67 -8.84 -13.86 12.88
N LYS A 68 -8.21 -14.54 11.91
CA LYS A 68 -8.79 -15.69 11.21
C LYS A 68 -8.50 -17.03 11.89
N VAL A 69 -7.55 -17.09 12.79
CA VAL A 69 -7.10 -18.34 13.42
C VAL A 69 -7.47 -18.43 14.88
#